data_d48c7422f7517d62877ca21dc88ab64f
#
_entry.id   d48c7422f7517d62877ca21dc88ab64f
#
_cell.length_a   1.000
_cell.length_b   1.000
_cell.length_c   1.000
_cell.angle_alpha   90.00
_cell.angle_beta   90.00
_cell.angle_gamma   90.00
#
_symmetry.space_group_name_H-M   'P 1'
#
loop_
_entity.id
_entity.type
_entity.pdbx_description
1 polymer ?
#
loop_
_entity_poly.entity_id
_entity_poly.type
_entity_poly.pdbx_seq_one_letter_code
_entity_poly.pdbx_strand_id
1 'polypeptide(L)'
;MRVFAGLILALAASAAGAAHEPWATIRFPQDEDKWWWDADWWERGRIATPANHAVRARTASYRNGEVEIPVEIFSAGKFPVVVFLHGRRGLDELTRLVPLRLAARGFTVVAPDLFSGRLIDKMPVRHDPVLEDDAALAIDFALALPEAGSQAKTCVVSHTRGGYYALKALVTKGRQAKTACYISYYPHWQHPEAPEAMQVYQYAPEVDELRVPVLVFLGEHEQYQRVRPILAGIDSLKAKKRDARVIVYPGVGRGFDFRPPEVRTLADDLAAQDSLARAARFIAGLIKQ
;
A
#
# COMPACT_ATOMS: atom_id res chain seq x y z
N MET A 1 15.75 -5.51 77.53
CA MET A 1 14.81 -5.17 76.45
C MET A 1 15.55 -4.35 75.41
N ARG A 2 15.95 -4.93 74.34
CA ARG A 2 16.57 -4.26 73.16
C ARG A 2 15.65 -4.37 72.00
N VAL A 3 15.13 -3.19 71.54
CA VAL A 3 14.25 -3.07 70.39
C VAL A 3 15.13 -2.97 69.12
N PHE A 4 15.02 -3.95 68.25
CA PHE A 4 15.61 -3.91 66.91
C PHE A 4 14.68 -3.17 65.99
N ALA A 5 15.09 -2.00 65.52
CA ALA A 5 14.45 -1.28 64.45
C ALA A 5 14.89 -1.86 63.08
N GLY A 6 14.00 -2.53 62.42
CA GLY A 6 14.24 -3.05 61.06
C GLY A 6 14.14 -1.90 60.04
N LEU A 7 15.22 -1.67 59.32
CA LEU A 7 15.30 -0.73 58.20
C LEU A 7 14.78 -1.44 56.94
N ILE A 8 13.59 -1.04 56.48
CA ILE A 8 13.06 -1.50 55.19
C ILE A 8 13.69 -0.65 54.11
N LEU A 9 14.61 -1.26 53.35
CA LEU A 9 15.12 -0.67 52.11
C LEU A 9 14.09 -0.86 51.03
N ALA A 10 13.38 0.20 50.66
CA ALA A 10 12.55 0.23 49.47
C ALA A 10 13.49 0.34 48.23
N LEU A 11 13.66 -0.72 47.49
CA LEU A 11 14.25 -0.68 46.15
C LEU A 11 13.26 0.07 45.25
N ALA A 12 13.56 1.31 44.93
CA ALA A 12 12.93 2.00 43.80
C ALA A 12 13.44 1.34 42.52
N ALA A 13 12.58 0.52 41.90
CA ALA A 13 12.78 0.08 40.54
C ALA A 13 12.73 1.33 39.65
N SER A 14 13.91 1.82 39.23
CA SER A 14 13.98 2.78 38.16
C SER A 14 13.36 2.16 36.93
N ALA A 15 12.22 2.66 36.49
CA ALA A 15 11.70 2.39 35.17
C ALA A 15 12.81 2.75 34.19
N ALA A 16 13.44 1.74 33.59
CA ALA A 16 14.32 1.93 32.46
C ALA A 16 13.47 2.65 31.40
N GLY A 17 13.79 3.92 31.17
CA GLY A 17 13.15 4.70 30.13
C GLY A 17 13.26 3.90 28.84
N ALA A 18 12.13 3.71 28.18
CA ALA A 18 12.09 3.10 26.87
C ALA A 18 13.17 3.76 26.02
N ALA A 19 14.09 2.94 25.46
CA ALA A 19 15.13 3.42 24.59
C ALA A 19 14.49 4.29 23.53
N HIS A 20 14.99 5.51 23.39
CA HIS A 20 14.43 6.47 22.44
C HIS A 20 14.81 6.00 21.04
N GLU A 21 13.86 5.38 20.37
CA GLU A 21 14.04 4.90 19.01
C GLU A 21 14.21 6.11 18.07
N PRO A 22 15.31 6.20 17.30
CA PRO A 22 15.62 7.38 16.50
C PRO A 22 14.51 7.80 15.53
N TRP A 23 13.75 6.85 15.01
CA TRP A 23 12.59 7.11 14.12
C TRP A 23 11.35 7.58 14.86
N ALA A 24 11.24 7.41 16.17
CA ALA A 24 10.13 7.95 16.95
C ALA A 24 10.10 9.49 16.94
N THR A 25 11.22 10.12 16.60
CA THR A 25 11.31 11.56 16.39
C THR A 25 10.81 12.01 15.01
N ILE A 26 10.74 11.09 14.04
CA ILE A 26 10.26 11.35 12.71
C ILE A 26 8.79 10.96 12.66
N ARG A 27 7.94 11.54 13.45
CA ARG A 27 6.47 11.44 13.39
C ARG A 27 5.90 10.28 12.57
N PHE A 28 6.32 9.07 12.84
CA PHE A 28 5.61 7.92 12.32
C PHE A 28 4.25 7.89 13.01
N PRO A 29 3.14 7.88 12.27
CA PRO A 29 1.85 7.67 12.88
C PRO A 29 1.93 6.38 13.65
N GLN A 30 1.73 6.46 14.95
CA GLN A 30 1.74 5.28 15.79
C GLN A 30 0.56 4.43 15.36
N ASP A 31 0.82 3.33 14.73
CA ASP A 31 -0.16 2.28 14.58
C ASP A 31 -0.35 1.63 15.95
N GLU A 32 -1.59 1.30 16.28
CA GLU A 32 -1.94 0.61 17.52
C GLU A 32 -1.19 -0.71 17.66
N ASP A 33 -0.90 -1.35 16.56
CA ASP A 33 -0.08 -2.57 16.48
C ASP A 33 1.41 -2.24 16.46
N LYS A 34 1.97 -1.72 17.51
CA LYS A 34 3.41 -1.41 17.64
C LYS A 34 4.35 -2.61 17.64
N TRP A 35 3.89 -3.71 17.14
CA TRP A 35 4.61 -4.97 17.08
C TRP A 35 5.95 -4.87 16.36
N TRP A 36 6.18 -3.82 15.62
CA TRP A 36 7.40 -3.58 14.87
C TRP A 36 8.67 -3.71 15.71
N TRP A 37 8.62 -3.34 16.99
CA TRP A 37 9.72 -3.46 17.94
C TRP A 37 9.53 -4.55 18.98
N ASP A 38 8.44 -5.26 18.95
CA ASP A 38 8.19 -6.33 19.90
C ASP A 38 9.17 -7.46 19.67
N ALA A 39 9.64 -8.10 20.75
CA ALA A 39 10.57 -9.23 20.69
C ALA A 39 10.06 -10.35 19.77
N ASP A 40 8.74 -10.55 19.75
CA ASP A 40 8.09 -11.57 18.92
C ASP A 40 8.01 -11.21 17.44
N TRP A 41 8.36 -9.98 17.07
CA TRP A 41 8.22 -9.55 15.70
C TRP A 41 9.03 -10.43 14.73
N TRP A 42 10.26 -10.79 15.10
CA TRP A 42 11.11 -11.68 14.32
C TRP A 42 10.49 -13.05 14.12
N GLU A 43 9.88 -13.59 15.15
CA GLU A 43 9.20 -14.86 15.09
C GLU A 43 7.91 -14.78 14.28
N ARG A 44 7.10 -13.76 14.51
CA ARG A 44 5.87 -13.51 13.74
C ARG A 44 6.16 -13.23 12.27
N GLY A 45 7.19 -12.45 11.96
CA GLY A 45 7.63 -12.17 10.60
C GLY A 45 8.09 -13.44 9.87
N ARG A 46 8.71 -14.40 10.59
CA ARG A 46 9.11 -15.69 10.03
C ARG A 46 7.94 -16.68 9.92
N ILE A 47 7.02 -16.65 10.87
CA ILE A 47 5.95 -17.64 11.00
C ILE A 47 4.69 -17.20 10.24
N ALA A 48 4.48 -15.93 10.06
CA ALA A 48 3.31 -15.40 9.37
C ALA A 48 3.35 -15.61 7.85
N THR A 49 3.78 -16.81 7.43
CA THR A 49 3.44 -17.29 6.10
C THR A 49 1.96 -17.67 6.17
N PRO A 50 1.03 -16.85 5.67
CA PRO A 50 -0.37 -17.24 5.68
C PRO A 50 -0.50 -18.49 4.83
N ALA A 51 -1.53 -19.28 5.12
CA ALA A 51 -1.91 -20.37 4.25
C ALA A 51 -1.98 -19.84 2.80
N ASN A 52 -0.97 -20.22 2.00
CA ASN A 52 -0.92 -19.82 0.62
C ASN A 52 -1.94 -20.65 -0.15
N HIS A 53 -3.03 -20.03 -0.54
CA HIS A 53 -3.93 -20.63 -1.49
C HIS A 53 -3.25 -20.79 -2.85
N ALA A 54 -3.54 -21.89 -3.53
CA ALA A 54 -3.07 -22.08 -4.91
C ALA A 54 -3.67 -20.99 -5.82
N VAL A 55 -2.81 -20.16 -6.42
CA VAL A 55 -3.23 -19.07 -7.28
C VAL A 55 -3.28 -19.54 -8.71
N ARG A 56 -4.38 -19.22 -9.41
CA ARG A 56 -4.52 -19.34 -10.86
C ARG A 56 -4.41 -17.95 -11.47
N ALA A 57 -3.62 -17.84 -12.53
CA ALA A 57 -3.53 -16.64 -13.33
C ALA A 57 -4.23 -16.85 -14.67
N ARG A 58 -4.96 -15.84 -15.13
CA ARG A 58 -5.55 -15.79 -16.48
C ARG A 58 -5.42 -14.39 -17.03
N THR A 59 -5.44 -14.29 -18.36
CA THR A 59 -5.47 -13.02 -19.07
C THR A 59 -6.90 -12.67 -19.47
N ALA A 60 -7.17 -11.38 -19.52
CA ALA A 60 -8.39 -10.78 -20.02
C ALA A 60 -8.07 -9.39 -20.58
N SER A 61 -9.06 -8.65 -21.01
CA SER A 61 -8.91 -7.25 -21.41
C SER A 61 -10.19 -6.46 -21.19
N TYR A 62 -10.06 -5.14 -21.14
CA TYR A 62 -11.19 -4.20 -21.26
C TYR A 62 -10.84 -3.12 -22.29
N ARG A 63 -11.84 -2.40 -22.76
CA ARG A 63 -11.65 -1.37 -23.79
C ARG A 63 -11.76 0.04 -23.21
N ASN A 64 -10.90 0.93 -23.71
CA ASN A 64 -11.05 2.36 -23.58
C ASN A 64 -11.05 2.97 -25.00
N GLY A 65 -12.21 3.29 -25.52
CA GLY A 65 -12.40 3.61 -26.92
C GLY A 65 -11.99 2.44 -27.83
N GLU A 66 -11.09 2.70 -28.76
CA GLU A 66 -10.55 1.67 -29.68
C GLU A 66 -9.41 0.86 -29.10
N VAL A 67 -8.85 1.28 -27.95
CA VAL A 67 -7.69 0.61 -27.35
C VAL A 67 -8.15 -0.50 -26.42
N GLU A 68 -7.55 -1.67 -26.58
CA GLU A 68 -7.71 -2.83 -25.70
C GLU A 68 -6.61 -2.82 -24.65
N ILE A 69 -7.00 -2.79 -23.37
CA ILE A 69 -6.09 -2.77 -22.23
C ILE A 69 -5.98 -4.20 -21.67
N PRO A 70 -4.82 -4.84 -21.78
CA PRO A 70 -4.59 -6.17 -21.24
C PRO A 70 -4.68 -6.18 -19.72
N VAL A 71 -5.19 -7.29 -19.17
CA VAL A 71 -5.34 -7.48 -17.73
C VAL A 71 -4.86 -8.87 -17.37
N GLU A 72 -4.08 -8.98 -16.31
CA GLU A 72 -3.86 -10.24 -15.64
C GLU A 72 -4.77 -10.35 -14.41
N ILE A 73 -5.39 -11.50 -14.25
CA ILE A 73 -6.28 -11.79 -13.13
C ILE A 73 -5.69 -12.96 -12.35
N PHE A 74 -5.33 -12.68 -11.10
CA PHE A 74 -4.79 -13.66 -10.17
C PHE A 74 -5.89 -14.02 -9.17
N SER A 75 -6.23 -15.29 -9.06
CA SER A 75 -7.30 -15.73 -8.17
C SER A 75 -6.94 -17.01 -7.43
N ALA A 76 -7.17 -17.00 -6.12
CA ALA A 76 -7.11 -18.20 -5.27
C ALA A 76 -8.50 -18.56 -4.71
N GLY A 77 -9.51 -17.79 -5.04
CA GLY A 77 -10.87 -17.96 -4.56
C GLY A 77 -11.84 -17.03 -5.27
N LYS A 78 -13.02 -16.87 -4.69
CA LYS A 78 -14.07 -16.10 -5.35
C LYS A 78 -14.07 -14.61 -4.97
N PHE A 79 -13.76 -14.28 -3.72
CA PHE A 79 -13.94 -12.93 -3.13
C PHE A 79 -12.89 -12.62 -2.09
N PRO A 80 -12.65 -11.33 -1.82
CA PRO A 80 -13.08 -10.14 -2.55
C PRO A 80 -12.23 -9.86 -3.80
N VAL A 81 -12.79 -9.11 -4.74
CA VAL A 81 -12.07 -8.62 -5.93
C VAL A 81 -11.36 -7.30 -5.59
N VAL A 82 -10.11 -7.17 -6.01
CA VAL A 82 -9.21 -6.04 -5.75
C VAL A 82 -8.56 -5.60 -7.05
N VAL A 83 -8.35 -4.31 -7.24
CA VAL A 83 -7.61 -3.74 -8.37
C VAL A 83 -6.19 -3.40 -7.94
N PHE A 84 -5.20 -3.84 -8.71
CA PHE A 84 -3.79 -3.48 -8.51
C PHE A 84 -3.28 -2.59 -9.63
N LEU A 85 -2.78 -1.40 -9.29
CA LEU A 85 -2.23 -0.43 -10.24
C LEU A 85 -0.72 -0.35 -10.10
N HIS A 86 0.00 -0.76 -11.15
CA HIS A 86 1.45 -0.78 -11.18
C HIS A 86 2.08 0.61 -11.28
N GLY A 87 3.38 0.69 -10.99
CA GLY A 87 4.19 1.90 -11.14
C GLY A 87 4.80 2.03 -12.55
N ARG A 88 5.87 2.84 -12.65
CA ARG A 88 6.59 3.09 -13.92
C ARG A 88 7.22 1.86 -14.56
N ARG A 89 7.45 0.81 -13.81
CA ARG A 89 7.98 -0.46 -14.33
C ARG A 89 7.00 -1.21 -15.24
N GLY A 90 5.73 -0.84 -15.21
CA GLY A 90 4.69 -1.64 -15.83
C GLY A 90 4.39 -2.91 -15.00
N LEU A 91 3.70 -3.85 -15.58
CA LEU A 91 3.40 -5.16 -14.99
C LEU A 91 4.52 -6.17 -15.37
N ASP A 92 5.75 -5.92 -14.87
CA ASP A 92 6.90 -6.81 -15.06
C ASP A 92 6.90 -7.98 -14.06
N GLU A 93 7.86 -8.90 -14.20
CA GLU A 93 7.95 -10.09 -13.35
C GLU A 93 8.00 -9.78 -11.85
N LEU A 94 8.74 -8.75 -11.45
CA LEU A 94 8.83 -8.35 -10.05
C LEU A 94 7.54 -7.70 -9.55
N THR A 95 6.96 -6.82 -10.34
CA THR A 95 5.71 -6.13 -9.99
C THR A 95 4.54 -7.13 -9.89
N ARG A 96 4.53 -8.18 -10.72
CA ARG A 96 3.53 -9.27 -10.69
C ARG A 96 3.54 -10.08 -9.39
N LEU A 97 4.64 -10.06 -8.64
CA LEU A 97 4.70 -10.76 -7.35
C LEU A 97 3.69 -10.19 -6.34
N VAL A 98 3.35 -8.91 -6.42
CA VAL A 98 2.44 -8.27 -5.47
C VAL A 98 1.00 -8.74 -5.64
N PRO A 99 0.38 -8.64 -6.83
CA PRO A 99 -0.96 -9.19 -7.04
C PRO A 99 -1.02 -10.71 -6.82
N LEU A 100 0.03 -11.44 -7.20
CA LEU A 100 0.14 -12.88 -6.93
C LEU A 100 0.09 -13.19 -5.42
N ARG A 101 0.91 -12.51 -4.63
CA ARG A 101 0.95 -12.70 -3.16
C ARG A 101 -0.33 -12.27 -2.48
N LEU A 102 -0.97 -11.21 -2.96
CA LEU A 102 -2.27 -10.77 -2.45
C LEU A 102 -3.35 -11.80 -2.78
N ALA A 103 -3.35 -12.35 -4.01
CA ALA A 103 -4.26 -13.41 -4.40
C ALA A 103 -4.07 -14.69 -3.57
N ALA A 104 -2.82 -15.06 -3.24
CA ALA A 104 -2.53 -16.19 -2.37
C ALA A 104 -3.19 -16.06 -0.98
N ARG A 105 -3.59 -14.87 -0.57
CA ARG A 105 -4.34 -14.61 0.67
C ARG A 105 -5.86 -14.71 0.51
N GLY A 106 -6.35 -15.21 -0.62
CA GLY A 106 -7.78 -15.47 -0.83
C GLY A 106 -8.52 -14.38 -1.61
N PHE A 107 -7.78 -13.48 -2.31
CA PHE A 107 -8.37 -12.44 -3.14
C PHE A 107 -8.39 -12.82 -4.62
N THR A 108 -9.25 -12.16 -5.37
CA THR A 108 -9.14 -12.07 -6.82
C THR A 108 -8.56 -10.70 -7.16
N VAL A 109 -7.37 -10.66 -7.76
CA VAL A 109 -6.66 -9.41 -8.03
C VAL A 109 -6.62 -9.15 -9.53
N VAL A 110 -7.20 -8.02 -9.93
CA VAL A 110 -7.23 -7.51 -11.30
C VAL A 110 -6.05 -6.56 -11.48
N ALA A 111 -5.09 -6.92 -12.30
CA ALA A 111 -3.89 -6.15 -12.57
C ALA A 111 -3.83 -5.73 -14.05
N PRO A 112 -4.31 -4.52 -14.42
CA PRO A 112 -4.19 -4.02 -15.78
C PRO A 112 -2.74 -3.72 -16.13
N ASP A 113 -2.31 -4.05 -17.34
CA ASP A 113 -1.10 -3.53 -17.92
C ASP A 113 -1.41 -2.23 -18.66
N LEU A 114 -1.29 -1.12 -17.94
CA LEU A 114 -1.64 0.20 -18.45
C LEU A 114 -0.73 0.66 -19.61
N PHE A 115 0.41 0.00 -19.83
CA PHE A 115 1.39 0.43 -20.81
C PHE A 115 1.33 -0.36 -22.11
N SER A 116 1.23 -1.70 -22.04
CA SER A 116 1.34 -2.52 -23.22
C SER A 116 0.19 -2.32 -24.22
N GLY A 117 -1.03 -2.13 -23.76
CA GLY A 117 -2.18 -1.83 -24.63
C GLY A 117 -2.05 -0.51 -25.40
N ARG A 118 -1.19 0.40 -24.92
CA ARG A 118 -0.94 1.71 -25.51
C ARG A 118 0.45 1.84 -26.13
N LEU A 119 1.19 0.75 -26.21
CA LEU A 119 2.55 0.71 -26.73
C LEU A 119 3.50 1.71 -26.03
N ILE A 120 3.27 1.91 -24.73
CA ILE A 120 4.11 2.78 -23.89
C ILE A 120 5.27 1.93 -23.34
N ASP A 121 6.48 2.41 -23.55
CA ASP A 121 7.68 1.78 -22.99
C ASP A 121 7.70 1.81 -21.46
N LYS A 122 8.33 0.80 -20.86
CA LYS A 122 8.56 0.79 -19.41
C LYS A 122 9.39 2.00 -18.99
N MET A 123 9.16 2.47 -17.77
CA MET A 123 9.81 3.63 -17.19
C MET A 123 9.52 4.96 -17.93
N PRO A 124 8.29 5.23 -18.36
CA PRO A 124 7.97 6.45 -19.10
C PRO A 124 8.35 7.69 -18.28
N VAL A 125 8.99 8.66 -18.95
CA VAL A 125 9.40 9.93 -18.35
C VAL A 125 8.18 10.82 -18.18
N ARG A 126 7.36 10.93 -19.23
CA ARG A 126 6.16 11.77 -19.24
C ARG A 126 4.96 11.04 -18.65
N HIS A 127 4.03 11.81 -18.16
CA HIS A 127 2.72 11.32 -17.76
C HIS A 127 1.76 11.43 -18.96
N ASP A 128 1.03 10.35 -19.22
CA ASP A 128 -0.05 10.35 -20.20
C ASP A 128 -1.40 10.34 -19.46
N PRO A 129 -2.22 11.39 -19.55
CA PRO A 129 -3.50 11.48 -18.85
C PRO A 129 -4.50 10.37 -19.22
N VAL A 130 -4.36 9.72 -20.38
CA VAL A 130 -5.25 8.63 -20.80
C VAL A 130 -5.13 7.43 -19.87
N LEU A 131 -3.98 7.22 -19.21
CA LEU A 131 -3.77 6.15 -18.23
C LEU A 131 -4.65 6.32 -16.97
N GLU A 132 -5.10 7.54 -16.72
CA GLU A 132 -6.05 7.81 -15.63
C GLU A 132 -7.44 7.23 -15.93
N ASP A 133 -7.87 7.31 -17.19
CA ASP A 133 -9.12 6.70 -17.66
C ASP A 133 -9.01 5.18 -17.65
N ASP A 134 -7.88 4.64 -18.10
CA ASP A 134 -7.63 3.20 -18.07
C ASP A 134 -7.67 2.66 -16.62
N ALA A 135 -7.04 3.36 -15.68
CA ALA A 135 -7.08 3.00 -14.27
C ALA A 135 -8.51 3.06 -13.68
N ALA A 136 -9.32 4.04 -14.10
CA ALA A 136 -10.71 4.14 -13.67
C ALA A 136 -11.58 2.99 -14.24
N LEU A 137 -11.39 2.65 -15.51
CA LEU A 137 -12.08 1.54 -16.17
C LEU A 137 -11.68 0.19 -15.59
N ALA A 138 -10.46 0.04 -15.07
CA ALA A 138 -10.06 -1.18 -14.38
C ALA A 138 -10.93 -1.46 -13.14
N ILE A 139 -11.38 -0.41 -12.43
CA ILE A 139 -12.29 -0.53 -11.28
C ILE A 139 -13.66 -1.03 -11.77
N ASP A 140 -14.18 -0.46 -12.84
CA ASP A 140 -15.45 -0.89 -13.43
C ASP A 140 -15.37 -2.33 -13.93
N PHE A 141 -14.30 -2.67 -14.62
CA PHE A 141 -14.04 -4.03 -15.12
C PHE A 141 -13.97 -5.05 -13.96
N ALA A 142 -13.25 -4.73 -12.89
CA ALA A 142 -13.11 -5.61 -11.74
C ALA A 142 -14.47 -5.95 -11.11
N LEU A 143 -15.35 -4.96 -10.97
CA LEU A 143 -16.69 -5.15 -10.42
C LEU A 143 -17.66 -5.85 -11.38
N ALA A 144 -17.35 -5.87 -12.67
CA ALA A 144 -18.13 -6.60 -13.67
C ALA A 144 -17.75 -8.08 -13.80
N LEU A 145 -16.65 -8.52 -13.15
CA LEU A 145 -16.23 -9.91 -13.18
C LEU A 145 -17.23 -10.83 -12.46
N PRO A 146 -17.45 -12.05 -12.98
CA PRO A 146 -18.26 -13.06 -12.28
C PRO A 146 -17.76 -13.34 -10.85
N GLU A 147 -16.45 -13.25 -10.64
CA GLU A 147 -15.80 -13.41 -9.35
C GLU A 147 -16.21 -12.34 -8.32
N ALA A 148 -16.62 -11.16 -8.78
CA ALA A 148 -17.11 -10.11 -7.91
C ALA A 148 -18.50 -10.42 -7.31
N GLY A 149 -19.32 -11.26 -7.96
CA GLY A 149 -20.65 -11.63 -7.47
C GLY A 149 -21.51 -10.42 -7.12
N SER A 150 -21.90 -10.27 -5.85
CA SER A 150 -22.68 -9.13 -5.36
C SER A 150 -21.83 -8.00 -4.79
N GLN A 151 -20.50 -8.06 -4.92
CA GLN A 151 -19.59 -7.02 -4.40
C GLN A 151 -19.85 -5.68 -5.10
N ALA A 152 -20.32 -4.69 -4.34
CA ALA A 152 -20.61 -3.35 -4.88
C ALA A 152 -19.38 -2.43 -4.94
N LYS A 153 -18.32 -2.75 -4.20
CA LYS A 153 -17.12 -1.93 -4.09
C LYS A 153 -15.87 -2.80 -4.09
N THR A 154 -14.81 -2.33 -4.73
CA THR A 154 -13.49 -2.94 -4.70
C THR A 154 -12.52 -2.14 -3.84
N CYS A 155 -11.37 -2.70 -3.46
CA CYS A 155 -10.23 -1.94 -2.96
C CYS A 155 -9.23 -1.73 -4.10
N VAL A 156 -8.57 -0.58 -4.09
CA VAL A 156 -7.49 -0.26 -5.01
C VAL A 156 -6.17 -0.35 -4.25
N VAL A 157 -5.26 -1.17 -4.77
CA VAL A 157 -3.87 -1.29 -4.29
C VAL A 157 -2.95 -0.71 -5.35
N SER A 158 -2.00 0.12 -4.98
CA SER A 158 -1.13 0.76 -5.96
C SER A 158 0.32 0.84 -5.51
N HIS A 159 1.22 0.87 -6.48
CA HIS A 159 2.65 1.06 -6.27
C HIS A 159 3.16 2.30 -6.98
N THR A 160 4.01 3.06 -6.31
CA THR A 160 4.74 4.19 -6.89
C THR A 160 3.83 5.14 -7.69
N ARG A 161 4.06 5.30 -9.01
CA ARG A 161 3.22 6.15 -9.90
C ARG A 161 1.78 5.64 -10.03
N GLY A 162 1.54 4.35 -9.84
CA GLY A 162 0.18 3.80 -9.70
C GLY A 162 -0.64 4.51 -8.62
N GLY A 163 0.03 5.08 -7.61
CA GLY A 163 -0.61 5.92 -6.61
C GLY A 163 -1.25 7.19 -7.20
N TYR A 164 -0.60 7.83 -8.17
CA TYR A 164 -1.17 8.96 -8.88
C TYR A 164 -2.35 8.55 -9.76
N TYR A 165 -2.21 7.45 -10.51
CA TYR A 165 -3.33 6.91 -11.29
C TYR A 165 -4.53 6.56 -10.42
N ALA A 166 -4.28 6.00 -9.22
CA ALA A 166 -5.34 5.72 -8.25
C ALA A 166 -6.05 7.00 -7.79
N LEU A 167 -5.31 8.06 -7.44
CA LEU A 167 -5.91 9.35 -7.07
C LEU A 167 -6.82 9.87 -8.16
N LYS A 168 -6.35 9.87 -9.41
CA LYS A 168 -7.13 10.33 -10.56
C LYS A 168 -8.36 9.46 -10.80
N ALA A 169 -8.20 8.14 -10.79
CA ALA A 169 -9.33 7.21 -10.96
C ALA A 169 -10.40 7.42 -9.88
N LEU A 170 -9.98 7.53 -8.62
CA LEU A 170 -10.89 7.67 -7.49
C LEU A 170 -11.58 9.03 -7.48
N VAL A 171 -10.82 10.11 -7.57
CA VAL A 171 -11.33 11.47 -7.38
C VAL A 171 -11.77 12.07 -8.71
N THR A 172 -10.84 12.30 -9.63
CA THR A 172 -11.11 13.02 -10.89
C THR A 172 -12.08 12.25 -11.79
N LYS A 173 -11.95 10.91 -11.85
CA LYS A 173 -12.84 10.06 -12.65
C LYS A 173 -14.03 9.49 -11.82
N GLY A 174 -14.18 9.89 -10.55
CA GLY A 174 -15.38 9.66 -9.73
C GLY A 174 -15.59 8.22 -9.26
N ARG A 175 -14.54 7.40 -9.15
CA ARG A 175 -14.69 5.98 -8.76
C ARG A 175 -14.69 5.74 -7.25
N GLN A 176 -14.66 6.78 -6.41
CA GLN A 176 -14.72 6.62 -4.94
C GLN A 176 -15.99 5.90 -4.47
N ALA A 177 -17.14 6.12 -5.12
CA ALA A 177 -18.39 5.44 -4.77
C ALA A 177 -18.32 3.91 -4.97
N LYS A 178 -17.46 3.44 -5.89
CA LYS A 178 -17.20 2.04 -6.21
C LYS A 178 -15.99 1.47 -5.47
N THR A 179 -15.41 2.22 -4.54
CA THR A 179 -14.17 1.84 -3.84
C THR A 179 -14.42 1.78 -2.34
N ALA A 180 -14.06 0.67 -1.73
CA ALA A 180 -14.16 0.44 -0.29
C ALA A 180 -12.91 0.93 0.46
N CYS A 181 -11.73 0.80 -0.16
CA CYS A 181 -10.47 1.25 0.40
C CYS A 181 -9.40 1.53 -0.67
N TYR A 182 -8.43 2.35 -0.28
CA TYR A 182 -7.24 2.64 -1.08
C TYR A 182 -5.99 2.30 -0.27
N ILE A 183 -5.14 1.44 -0.84
CA ILE A 183 -3.86 1.04 -0.26
C ILE A 183 -2.76 1.45 -1.22
N SER A 184 -1.70 2.07 -0.71
CA SER A 184 -0.60 2.48 -1.57
C SER A 184 0.76 2.24 -0.94
N TYR A 185 1.63 1.62 -1.71
CA TYR A 185 3.01 1.37 -1.35
C TYR A 185 3.88 2.50 -1.91
N TYR A 186 4.53 3.26 -1.04
CA TYR A 186 5.43 4.39 -1.36
C TYR A 186 4.95 5.19 -2.58
N PRO A 187 3.71 5.78 -2.50
CA PRO A 187 3.05 6.39 -3.63
C PRO A 187 3.79 7.61 -4.19
N HIS A 188 3.60 7.86 -5.47
CA HIS A 188 3.80 9.18 -6.05
C HIS A 188 2.48 9.94 -5.95
N TRP A 189 2.33 10.74 -4.92
CA TRP A 189 1.18 11.63 -4.74
C TRP A 189 1.43 13.04 -5.29
N GLN A 190 2.59 13.27 -5.89
CA GLN A 190 2.90 14.52 -6.57
C GLN A 190 2.40 14.49 -8.02
N HIS A 191 2.08 15.67 -8.55
CA HIS A 191 1.82 15.81 -9.98
C HIS A 191 3.09 15.44 -10.77
N PRO A 192 3.04 14.47 -11.68
CA PRO A 192 4.25 13.93 -12.31
C PRO A 192 5.03 14.95 -13.15
N GLU A 193 4.34 15.98 -13.67
CA GLU A 193 4.93 17.03 -14.53
C GLU A 193 5.13 18.35 -13.80
N ALA A 194 4.87 18.41 -12.49
CA ALA A 194 5.17 19.61 -11.72
C ALA A 194 6.69 19.82 -11.67
N PRO A 195 7.15 21.09 -11.64
CA PRO A 195 8.57 21.41 -11.45
C PRO A 195 9.14 20.67 -10.23
N GLU A 196 10.38 20.20 -10.30
CA GLU A 196 10.99 19.38 -9.27
C GLU A 196 10.90 20.00 -7.87
N ALA A 197 11.15 21.31 -7.75
CA ALA A 197 11.00 22.04 -6.50
C ALA A 197 9.58 21.94 -5.92
N MET A 198 8.57 21.95 -6.77
CA MET A 198 7.16 21.82 -6.36
C MET A 198 6.86 20.39 -5.90
N GLN A 199 7.46 19.40 -6.55
CA GLN A 199 7.25 17.99 -6.17
C GLN A 199 7.73 17.66 -4.76
N VAL A 200 8.66 18.43 -4.20
CA VAL A 200 9.14 18.25 -2.82
C VAL A 200 8.12 18.75 -1.78
N TYR A 201 7.37 19.78 -2.13
CA TYR A 201 6.53 20.49 -1.16
C TYR A 201 5.04 20.29 -1.35
N GLN A 202 4.62 19.79 -2.50
CA GLN A 202 3.22 19.68 -2.85
C GLN A 202 2.82 18.26 -3.21
N TYR A 203 1.67 17.85 -2.76
CA TYR A 203 0.96 16.68 -3.26
C TYR A 203 -0.18 17.09 -4.20
N ALA A 204 -0.66 16.16 -5.00
CA ALA A 204 -1.78 16.38 -5.89
C ALA A 204 -3.05 16.70 -5.09
N PRO A 205 -3.86 17.70 -5.53
CA PRO A 205 -5.03 18.16 -4.78
C PRO A 205 -6.06 17.06 -4.56
N GLU A 206 -6.07 16.02 -5.38
CA GLU A 206 -6.94 14.86 -5.23
C GLU A 206 -6.74 14.13 -3.89
N VAL A 207 -5.57 14.23 -3.27
CA VAL A 207 -5.34 13.66 -1.93
C VAL A 207 -6.34 14.23 -0.93
N ASP A 208 -6.55 15.54 -0.97
CA ASP A 208 -7.47 16.25 -0.08
C ASP A 208 -8.95 15.88 -0.27
N GLU A 209 -9.28 15.35 -1.42
CA GLU A 209 -10.64 14.95 -1.81
C GLU A 209 -10.92 13.46 -1.57
N LEU A 210 -9.92 12.69 -1.10
CA LEU A 210 -10.13 11.29 -0.76
C LEU A 210 -11.11 11.15 0.41
N ARG A 211 -12.09 10.28 0.23
CA ARG A 211 -13.14 9.96 1.22
C ARG A 211 -13.15 8.50 1.65
N VAL A 212 -12.48 7.65 0.89
CA VAL A 212 -12.32 6.24 1.21
C VAL A 212 -11.23 6.08 2.29
N PRO A 213 -11.29 5.03 3.13
CA PRO A 213 -10.20 4.67 4.02
C PRO A 213 -8.89 4.47 3.25
N VAL A 214 -7.79 5.03 3.77
CA VAL A 214 -6.47 5.02 3.12
C VAL A 214 -5.43 4.35 4.02
N LEU A 215 -4.64 3.45 3.45
CA LEU A 215 -3.50 2.84 4.11
C LEU A 215 -2.26 2.99 3.23
N VAL A 216 -1.21 3.63 3.76
CA VAL A 216 0.05 3.84 3.04
C VAL A 216 1.17 3.09 3.72
N PHE A 217 2.02 2.44 2.93
CA PHE A 217 3.25 1.81 3.39
C PHE A 217 4.46 2.54 2.83
N LEU A 218 5.43 2.85 3.70
CA LEU A 218 6.68 3.51 3.37
C LEU A 218 7.86 2.76 3.96
N GLY A 219 9.02 2.86 3.34
CA GLY A 219 10.28 2.54 3.99
C GLY A 219 10.89 3.81 4.62
N GLU A 220 11.62 3.64 5.73
CA GLU A 220 12.35 4.74 6.38
C GLU A 220 13.32 5.45 5.43
N HIS A 221 13.97 4.66 4.54
CA HIS A 221 14.92 5.15 3.56
C HIS A 221 14.26 5.52 2.21
N GLU A 222 12.98 5.88 2.23
CA GLU A 222 12.33 6.46 1.05
C GLU A 222 12.95 7.83 0.75
N GLN A 223 12.95 8.23 -0.52
CA GLN A 223 13.49 9.50 -0.95
C GLN A 223 12.76 10.68 -0.27
N TYR A 224 13.51 11.64 0.26
CA TYR A 224 12.98 12.79 1.00
C TYR A 224 11.89 13.54 0.21
N GLN A 225 12.10 13.76 -1.09
CA GLN A 225 11.13 14.42 -1.95
C GLN A 225 9.82 13.61 -2.14
N ARG A 226 9.79 12.34 -1.73
CA ARG A 226 8.59 11.50 -1.75
C ARG A 226 7.91 11.40 -0.40
N VAL A 227 8.70 11.23 0.66
CA VAL A 227 8.17 11.10 2.03
C VAL A 227 7.39 12.34 2.44
N ARG A 228 7.97 13.52 2.21
CA ARG A 228 7.40 14.79 2.69
C ARG A 228 5.99 15.05 2.21
N PRO A 229 5.66 15.04 0.91
CA PRO A 229 4.29 15.26 0.44
C PRO A 229 3.34 14.10 0.85
N ILE A 230 3.82 12.88 1.00
CA ILE A 230 2.99 11.77 1.48
C ILE A 230 2.55 12.03 2.93
N LEU A 231 3.49 12.35 3.82
CA LEU A 231 3.16 12.63 5.22
C LEU A 231 2.27 13.86 5.36
N ALA A 232 2.55 14.93 4.60
CA ALA A 232 1.69 16.12 4.58
C ALA A 232 0.26 15.80 4.09
N GLY A 233 0.11 14.94 3.07
CA GLY A 233 -1.19 14.49 2.61
C GLY A 233 -1.93 13.65 3.65
N ILE A 234 -1.25 12.74 4.35
CA ILE A 234 -1.83 11.98 5.47
C ILE A 234 -2.28 12.90 6.60
N ASP A 235 -1.45 13.87 6.98
CA ASP A 235 -1.80 14.83 8.02
C ASP A 235 -3.03 15.68 7.63
N SER A 236 -3.11 16.11 6.37
CA SER A 236 -4.28 16.82 5.84
C SER A 236 -5.54 15.97 5.88
N LEU A 237 -5.47 14.70 5.47
CA LEU A 237 -6.60 13.77 5.54
C LEU A 237 -7.07 13.57 7.00
N LYS A 238 -6.13 13.39 7.94
CA LYS A 238 -6.45 13.28 9.37
C LYS A 238 -7.09 14.56 9.93
N ALA A 239 -6.58 15.74 9.55
CA ALA A 239 -7.18 17.01 9.93
C ALA A 239 -8.65 17.14 9.46
N LYS A 240 -8.96 16.54 8.30
CA LYS A 240 -10.32 16.42 7.75
C LYS A 240 -11.12 15.25 8.33
N LYS A 241 -10.60 14.59 9.39
CA LYS A 241 -11.24 13.43 10.06
C LYS A 241 -11.49 12.25 9.10
N ARG A 242 -10.60 12.05 8.12
CA ARG A 242 -10.62 10.88 7.24
C ARG A 242 -9.84 9.74 7.89
N ASP A 243 -10.26 8.50 7.64
CA ASP A 243 -9.49 7.31 8.03
C ASP A 243 -8.28 7.18 7.09
N ALA A 244 -7.14 7.73 7.53
CA ALA A 244 -5.90 7.72 6.79
C ALA A 244 -4.75 7.30 7.71
N ARG A 245 -4.05 6.25 7.31
CA ARG A 245 -2.97 5.63 8.08
C ARG A 245 -1.72 5.53 7.23
N VAL A 246 -0.56 5.69 7.86
CA VAL A 246 0.73 5.39 7.23
C VAL A 246 1.55 4.53 8.17
N ILE A 247 2.19 3.51 7.61
CA ILE A 247 3.10 2.62 8.31
C ILE A 247 4.47 2.78 7.66
N VAL A 248 5.47 3.12 8.46
CA VAL A 248 6.84 3.30 8.00
C VAL A 248 7.69 2.18 8.57
N TYR A 249 8.35 1.44 7.68
CA TYR A 249 9.19 0.31 8.04
C TYR A 249 10.64 0.76 8.18
N PRO A 250 11.26 0.58 9.37
CA PRO A 250 12.66 0.92 9.58
C PRO A 250 13.60 0.04 8.77
N GLY A 251 14.74 0.61 8.39
CA GLY A 251 15.82 -0.10 7.71
C GLY A 251 15.54 -0.48 6.25
N VAL A 252 14.39 -0.12 5.70
CA VAL A 252 14.05 -0.45 4.31
C VAL A 252 13.80 0.80 3.48
N GLY A 253 14.02 0.68 2.19
CA GLY A 253 13.76 1.74 1.22
C GLY A 253 12.59 1.42 0.30
N ARG A 254 12.46 2.23 -0.75
CA ARG A 254 11.46 2.03 -1.80
C ARG A 254 11.58 0.65 -2.42
N GLY A 255 10.44 0.01 -2.71
CA GLY A 255 10.39 -1.27 -3.41
C GLY A 255 10.72 -2.48 -2.53
N PHE A 256 10.66 -2.34 -1.21
CA PHE A 256 10.99 -3.41 -0.27
C PHE A 256 10.21 -4.72 -0.52
N ASP A 257 9.02 -4.64 -1.05
CA ASP A 257 8.12 -5.79 -1.25
C ASP A 257 8.32 -6.52 -2.60
N PHE A 258 9.08 -5.93 -3.54
CA PHE A 258 9.39 -6.56 -4.82
C PHE A 258 10.87 -6.43 -5.24
N ARG A 259 11.79 -6.19 -4.29
CA ARG A 259 13.22 -6.17 -4.60
C ARG A 259 13.68 -7.51 -5.16
N PRO A 260 14.56 -7.49 -6.16
CA PRO A 260 15.15 -8.71 -6.68
C PRO A 260 16.02 -9.40 -5.60
N PRO A 261 16.14 -10.74 -5.63
CA PRO A 261 16.82 -11.51 -4.57
C PRO A 261 18.24 -11.05 -4.28
N GLU A 262 18.96 -10.55 -5.29
CA GLU A 262 20.39 -10.17 -5.21
C GLU A 262 20.62 -8.96 -4.29
N VAL A 263 19.61 -8.11 -4.13
CA VAL A 263 19.71 -6.88 -3.33
C VAL A 263 18.70 -6.82 -2.18
N ARG A 264 17.97 -7.93 -1.98
CA ARG A 264 16.94 -8.03 -0.94
C ARG A 264 17.57 -8.30 0.41
N THR A 265 17.19 -7.52 1.40
CA THR A 265 17.60 -7.70 2.79
C THR A 265 16.54 -8.46 3.59
N LEU A 266 16.92 -8.95 4.77
CA LEU A 266 15.96 -9.54 5.71
C LEU A 266 14.88 -8.52 6.13
N ALA A 267 15.27 -7.25 6.33
CA ALA A 267 14.33 -6.18 6.64
C ALA A 267 13.29 -5.99 5.52
N ASP A 268 13.70 -6.06 4.25
CA ASP A 268 12.79 -6.03 3.11
C ASP A 268 11.77 -7.19 3.17
N ASP A 269 12.23 -8.41 3.46
CA ASP A 269 11.35 -9.58 3.55
C ASP A 269 10.31 -9.43 4.66
N LEU A 270 10.75 -8.97 5.81
CA LEU A 270 9.87 -8.78 6.95
C LEU A 270 8.83 -7.66 6.71
N ALA A 271 9.27 -6.53 6.17
CA ALA A 271 8.39 -5.43 5.78
C ALA A 271 7.39 -5.86 4.69
N ALA A 272 7.84 -6.65 3.71
CA ALA A 272 6.98 -7.18 2.66
C ALA A 272 5.90 -8.12 3.21
N GLN A 273 6.25 -9.01 4.13
CA GLN A 273 5.31 -9.95 4.74
C GLN A 273 4.28 -9.21 5.58
N ASP A 274 4.71 -8.27 6.42
CA ASP A 274 3.82 -7.55 7.29
C ASP A 274 2.90 -6.60 6.52
N SER A 275 3.44 -5.80 5.60
CA SER A 275 2.63 -4.90 4.79
C SER A 275 1.54 -5.64 4.01
N LEU A 276 1.87 -6.82 3.49
CA LEU A 276 0.89 -7.68 2.81
C LEU A 276 -0.16 -8.23 3.78
N ALA A 277 0.23 -8.63 5.00
CA ALA A 277 -0.71 -9.08 6.03
C ALA A 277 -1.68 -7.96 6.45
N ARG A 278 -1.17 -6.75 6.64
CA ARG A 278 -1.97 -5.56 6.97
C ARG A 278 -2.89 -5.17 5.82
N ALA A 279 -2.39 -5.17 4.59
CA ALA A 279 -3.21 -4.91 3.41
C ALA A 279 -4.37 -5.90 3.31
N ALA A 280 -4.11 -7.21 3.48
CA ALA A 280 -5.13 -8.23 3.44
C ALA A 280 -6.20 -8.04 4.55
N ARG A 281 -5.78 -7.77 5.79
CA ARG A 281 -6.71 -7.47 6.90
C ARG A 281 -7.53 -6.21 6.64
N PHE A 282 -6.91 -5.16 6.13
CA PHE A 282 -7.58 -3.90 5.82
C PHE A 282 -8.66 -4.09 4.75
N ILE A 283 -8.34 -4.80 3.67
CA ILE A 283 -9.30 -5.14 2.60
C ILE A 283 -10.46 -5.96 3.17
N ALA A 284 -10.16 -7.05 3.89
CA ALA A 284 -11.18 -7.95 4.44
C ALA A 284 -12.11 -7.25 5.46
N GLY A 285 -11.61 -6.26 6.19
CA GLY A 285 -12.41 -5.46 7.13
C GLY A 285 -13.37 -4.48 6.47
N LEU A 286 -13.12 -4.08 5.22
CA LEU A 286 -13.87 -3.02 4.53
C LEU A 286 -14.73 -3.51 3.36
N ILE A 287 -14.37 -4.63 2.74
CA ILE A 287 -15.22 -5.28 1.75
C ILE A 287 -16.09 -6.31 2.47
N LYS A 288 -17.36 -5.97 2.64
CA LYS A 288 -18.36 -6.92 3.15
C LYS A 288 -18.79 -7.82 1.98
N GLN A 289 -18.82 -9.11 2.23
CA GLN A 289 -19.39 -10.11 1.33
C GLN A 289 -20.91 -10.01 1.33
#